data_e2b9fdda0006220ca1cc0f77b6bdac34
#
_entry.id   e2b9fdda0006220ca1cc0f77b6bdac34
#
_cell.length_a   1.000
_cell.length_b   1.000
_cell.length_c   1.000
_cell.angle_alpha   90.00
_cell.angle_beta   90.00
_cell.angle_gamma   90.00
#
_symmetry.space_group_name_H-M   'P 1'
#
loop_
_entity.id
_entity.type
_entity.pdbx_description
1 polymer ?
#
loop_
_entity_poly.entity_id
_entity_poly.type
_entity_poly.pdbx_seq_one_letter_code
_entity_poly.pdbx_strand_id
1 'polypeptide(L)'
;LDDFYDKIIRSSVDIFESVSEEKPEEEVDTLTQELEMFSTLGSGGVSDPVRMYLKEIGRIPLLNREEEIRLAQKVEAGEEEAKKKLIDANLRLVVSIAKKYIGRGMTFLDLIQEGNKGLIRAVEKFDWTKGFKFSTYATWWIRQAITRSIADQARTIRIPVHMVETINKLMRTSRRMMQELGREPTPEEIGVEMEMDAERVREIQKISQNTTSLEAPVGSGDDESVLGDFISDDKQLCAFDVTSQQML
;
A
#
# COMPACT_ATOMS: atom_id res chain seq x y z
N LEU A 1 -13.90 5.18 -25.79
CA LEU A 1 -12.80 4.59 -24.99
C LEU A 1 -12.04 5.70 -24.24
N ASP A 2 -11.76 6.83 -24.89
CA ASP A 2 -11.05 7.98 -24.27
C ASP A 2 -11.85 8.61 -23.12
N ASP A 3 -13.17 8.76 -23.24
CA ASP A 3 -14.05 9.22 -22.15
C ASP A 3 -14.07 8.28 -20.92
N PHE A 4 -13.81 6.99 -21.13
CA PHE A 4 -13.73 6.00 -20.05
C PHE A 4 -12.38 6.10 -19.33
N TYR A 5 -11.29 6.34 -20.07
CA TYR A 5 -9.96 6.60 -19.49
C TYR A 5 -9.91 7.93 -18.74
N ASP A 6 -10.52 8.99 -19.27
CA ASP A 6 -10.60 10.29 -18.60
C ASP A 6 -11.45 10.22 -17.31
N LYS A 7 -12.52 9.44 -17.29
CA LYS A 7 -13.32 9.21 -16.08
C LYS A 7 -12.57 8.40 -15.02
N ILE A 8 -11.79 7.40 -15.43
CA ILE A 8 -10.96 6.59 -14.52
C ILE A 8 -9.81 7.44 -13.97
N ILE A 9 -9.14 8.23 -14.81
CA ILE A 9 -8.07 9.15 -14.40
C ILE A 9 -8.61 10.18 -13.40
N ARG A 10 -9.75 10.79 -13.65
CA ARG A 10 -10.36 11.79 -12.73
C ARG A 10 -10.86 11.19 -11.42
N SER A 11 -11.34 9.95 -11.41
CA SER A 11 -11.84 9.31 -10.18
C SER A 11 -10.76 8.69 -9.30
N SER A 12 -9.59 8.32 -9.86
CA SER A 12 -8.51 7.65 -9.14
C SER A 12 -7.37 8.57 -8.69
N VAL A 13 -7.23 9.75 -9.32
CA VAL A 13 -6.12 10.70 -9.05
C VAL A 13 -6.24 11.35 -7.68
N ASP A 14 -7.45 11.49 -7.16
CA ASP A 14 -7.69 12.20 -5.89
C ASP A 14 -7.21 11.46 -4.63
N ILE A 15 -6.83 10.18 -4.71
CA ILE A 15 -6.49 9.43 -3.51
C ILE A 15 -5.02 9.59 -3.09
N PHE A 16 -4.11 10.03 -3.97
CA PHE A 16 -2.66 10.01 -3.72
C PHE A 16 -1.85 11.21 -4.24
N GLU A 17 -2.43 12.39 -4.30
CA GLU A 17 -1.76 13.62 -4.77
C GLU A 17 -0.58 14.13 -3.90
N SER A 18 -0.20 13.42 -2.84
CA SER A 18 0.94 13.78 -1.98
C SER A 18 2.25 13.03 -2.29
N VAL A 19 2.29 12.24 -3.36
CA VAL A 19 3.54 11.64 -3.84
C VAL A 19 4.06 12.54 -4.96
N SER A 20 5.19 13.21 -4.69
CA SER A 20 5.88 14.10 -5.63
C SER A 20 5.87 13.55 -7.06
N GLU A 21 5.61 14.44 -8.04
CA GLU A 21 5.68 14.18 -9.49
C GLU A 21 7.14 14.00 -9.99
N GLU A 22 7.98 13.31 -9.21
CA GLU A 22 9.33 12.97 -9.68
C GLU A 22 9.23 11.98 -10.83
N LYS A 23 10.03 12.22 -11.86
CA LYS A 23 10.06 11.37 -13.04
C LYS A 23 10.48 9.95 -12.61
N PRO A 24 9.72 8.89 -12.96
CA PRO A 24 10.01 7.53 -12.51
C PRO A 24 11.40 7.01 -12.92
N GLU A 25 12.02 7.64 -13.91
CA GLU A 25 13.36 7.31 -14.39
C GLU A 25 14.48 7.76 -13.44
N GLU A 26 14.38 8.97 -12.87
CA GLU A 26 15.36 9.48 -11.91
C GLU A 26 15.34 8.67 -10.60
N GLU A 27 14.19 8.12 -10.25
CA GLU A 27 14.04 7.23 -9.09
C GLU A 27 14.67 5.85 -9.29
N VAL A 28 14.62 5.31 -10.52
CA VAL A 28 15.26 4.03 -10.85
C VAL A 28 16.80 4.16 -10.83
N ASP A 29 17.34 5.30 -11.28
CA ASP A 29 18.79 5.55 -11.27
C ASP A 29 19.33 5.72 -9.84
N THR A 30 18.61 6.44 -8.98
CA THR A 30 18.95 6.55 -7.54
C THR A 30 18.88 5.21 -6.82
N LEU A 31 17.87 4.39 -7.12
CA LEU A 31 17.76 3.03 -6.61
C LEU A 31 18.89 2.13 -7.08
N THR A 32 19.38 2.35 -8.29
CA THR A 32 20.54 1.59 -8.80
C THR A 32 21.76 1.85 -7.94
N GLN A 33 22.04 3.09 -7.62
CA GLN A 33 23.16 3.48 -6.75
C GLN A 33 22.97 2.98 -5.31
N GLU A 34 21.75 3.07 -4.77
CA GLU A 34 21.43 2.52 -3.44
C GLU A 34 21.59 0.98 -3.41
N LEU A 35 21.14 0.27 -4.43
CA LEU A 35 21.27 -1.18 -4.53
C LEU A 35 22.71 -1.63 -4.67
N GLU A 36 23.53 -0.91 -5.43
CA GLU A 36 24.97 -1.15 -5.52
C GLU A 36 25.66 -0.91 -4.18
N MET A 37 25.30 0.15 -3.45
CA MET A 37 25.80 0.44 -2.12
C MET A 37 25.38 -0.62 -1.10
N PHE A 38 24.13 -1.11 -1.15
CA PHE A 38 23.68 -2.24 -0.32
C PHE A 38 24.35 -3.56 -0.67
N SER A 39 24.73 -3.77 -1.92
CA SER A 39 25.47 -4.98 -2.33
C SER A 39 26.92 -5.00 -1.84
N THR A 40 27.54 -3.82 -1.69
CA THR A 40 28.92 -3.66 -1.22
C THR A 40 29.04 -3.61 0.31
N LEU A 41 28.03 -3.15 1.04
CA LEU A 41 28.03 -3.05 2.52
C LEU A 41 27.70 -4.36 3.25
N GLY A 42 27.55 -5.49 2.55
CA GLY A 42 27.00 -6.71 3.09
C GLY A 42 27.97 -7.81 3.44
N SER A 43 28.81 -7.66 4.46
CA SER A 43 29.52 -8.79 5.10
C SER A 43 29.03 -9.04 6.53
N GLY A 44 27.77 -9.37 6.71
CA GLY A 44 27.19 -9.75 8.00
C GLY A 44 26.06 -10.73 7.79
N GLY A 45 26.36 -12.02 7.99
CA GLY A 45 25.53 -13.18 7.72
C GLY A 45 24.19 -13.22 8.41
N VAL A 46 23.17 -12.69 7.77
CA VAL A 46 21.79 -13.15 7.89
C VAL A 46 21.19 -13.01 6.51
N SER A 47 20.60 -14.10 6.01
CA SER A 47 19.87 -14.17 4.75
C SER A 47 18.59 -13.33 4.87
N ASP A 48 18.69 -12.02 4.71
CA ASP A 48 17.52 -11.14 4.57
C ASP A 48 16.92 -11.40 3.18
N PRO A 49 15.70 -11.97 3.09
CA PRO A 49 15.05 -12.27 1.83
C PRO A 49 14.85 -11.01 0.96
N VAL A 50 14.69 -9.84 1.57
CA VAL A 50 14.61 -8.56 0.86
C VAL A 50 15.91 -8.28 0.11
N ARG A 51 17.05 -8.39 0.82
CA ARG A 51 18.37 -8.14 0.23
C ARG A 51 18.70 -9.13 -0.89
N MET A 52 18.35 -10.41 -0.70
CA MET A 52 18.55 -11.42 -1.73
C MET A 52 17.74 -11.10 -2.99
N TYR A 53 16.46 -10.76 -2.85
CA TYR A 53 15.62 -10.35 -3.97
C TYR A 53 16.16 -9.10 -4.69
N LEU A 54 16.54 -8.06 -3.95
CA LEU A 54 17.08 -6.82 -4.50
C LEU A 54 18.40 -7.07 -5.28
N LYS A 55 19.26 -7.96 -4.78
CA LYS A 55 20.50 -8.36 -5.46
C LYS A 55 20.22 -9.10 -6.77
N GLU A 56 19.19 -9.94 -6.81
CA GLU A 56 18.80 -10.70 -8.01
C GLU A 56 18.27 -9.75 -9.11
N ILE A 57 17.35 -8.88 -8.78
CA ILE A 57 16.79 -7.92 -9.76
C ILE A 57 17.82 -6.91 -10.25
N GLY A 58 18.82 -6.58 -9.40
CA GLY A 58 19.90 -5.65 -9.77
C GLY A 58 20.83 -6.18 -10.86
N ARG A 59 20.87 -7.50 -11.09
CA ARG A 59 21.67 -8.14 -12.16
C ARG A 59 21.08 -7.98 -13.55
N ILE A 60 19.79 -7.65 -13.64
CA ILE A 60 19.09 -7.56 -14.91
C ILE A 60 19.35 -6.16 -15.51
N PRO A 61 19.86 -6.06 -16.75
CA PRO A 61 20.10 -4.78 -17.40
C PRO A 61 18.79 -4.05 -17.71
N LEU A 62 18.83 -2.72 -17.65
CA LEU A 62 17.71 -1.88 -18.09
C LEU A 62 17.56 -1.95 -19.61
N LEU A 63 16.32 -1.86 -20.08
CA LEU A 63 15.99 -1.87 -21.50
C LEU A 63 16.07 -0.45 -22.09
N ASN A 64 16.55 -0.37 -23.34
CA ASN A 64 16.46 0.82 -24.14
C ASN A 64 15.05 0.93 -24.79
N ARG A 65 14.62 2.14 -25.17
CA ARG A 65 13.31 2.37 -25.79
C ARG A 65 13.04 1.48 -27.01
N GLU A 66 14.05 1.25 -27.84
CA GLU A 66 13.92 0.39 -29.02
C GLU A 66 13.69 -1.08 -28.63
N GLU A 67 14.34 -1.52 -27.56
CA GLU A 67 14.18 -2.88 -27.04
C GLU A 67 12.81 -3.07 -26.37
N GLU A 68 12.30 -2.05 -25.66
CA GLU A 68 10.94 -2.06 -25.10
C GLU A 68 9.91 -2.26 -26.21
N ILE A 69 10.01 -1.52 -27.31
CA ILE A 69 9.10 -1.63 -28.46
C ILE A 69 9.19 -3.02 -29.11
N ARG A 70 10.41 -3.51 -29.35
CA ARG A 70 10.63 -4.85 -29.94
C ARG A 70 10.05 -5.96 -29.06
N LEU A 71 10.25 -5.86 -27.75
CA LEU A 71 9.69 -6.85 -26.80
C LEU A 71 8.17 -6.73 -26.75
N ALA A 72 7.61 -5.53 -26.74
CA ALA A 72 6.17 -5.32 -26.73
C ALA A 72 5.49 -5.91 -27.99
N GLN A 73 6.09 -5.76 -29.18
CA GLN A 73 5.62 -6.40 -30.40
C GLN A 73 5.61 -7.93 -30.31
N LYS A 74 6.63 -8.52 -29.69
CA LYS A 74 6.71 -9.97 -29.49
C LYS A 74 5.72 -10.46 -28.44
N VAL A 75 5.45 -9.67 -27.40
CA VAL A 75 4.40 -9.96 -26.42
C VAL A 75 3.03 -9.98 -27.08
N GLU A 76 2.74 -9.01 -27.97
CA GLU A 76 1.51 -8.98 -28.75
C GLU A 76 1.38 -10.21 -29.68
N ALA A 77 2.49 -10.72 -30.20
CA ALA A 77 2.53 -11.97 -30.96
C ALA A 77 2.38 -13.24 -30.09
N GLY A 78 2.33 -13.11 -28.75
CA GLY A 78 2.15 -14.22 -27.82
C GLY A 78 3.43 -14.92 -27.37
N GLU A 79 4.61 -14.28 -27.51
CA GLU A 79 5.89 -14.85 -27.09
C GLU A 79 6.09 -14.70 -25.56
N GLU A 80 5.98 -15.79 -24.82
CA GLU A 80 6.10 -15.81 -23.34
C GLU A 80 7.51 -15.42 -22.85
N GLU A 81 8.55 -15.74 -23.60
CA GLU A 81 9.91 -15.35 -23.25
C GLU A 81 10.11 -13.82 -23.32
N ALA A 82 9.52 -13.16 -24.32
CA ALA A 82 9.56 -11.72 -24.44
C ALA A 82 8.79 -11.03 -23.31
N LYS A 83 7.63 -11.60 -22.92
CA LYS A 83 6.85 -11.15 -21.77
C LYS A 83 7.66 -11.22 -20.50
N LYS A 84 8.33 -12.35 -20.24
CA LYS A 84 9.18 -12.54 -19.07
C LYS A 84 10.34 -11.53 -19.03
N LYS A 85 11.04 -11.35 -20.15
CA LYS A 85 12.14 -10.37 -20.25
C LYS A 85 11.69 -8.94 -19.98
N LEU A 86 10.52 -8.54 -20.50
CA LEU A 86 9.97 -7.21 -20.28
C LEU A 86 9.58 -7.01 -18.80
N ILE A 87 9.03 -8.03 -18.14
CA ILE A 87 8.71 -8.01 -16.71
C ILE A 87 10.00 -7.88 -15.88
N ASP A 88 10.95 -8.79 -16.10
CA ASP A 88 12.18 -8.88 -15.31
C ASP A 88 12.99 -7.57 -15.35
N ALA A 89 13.10 -6.94 -16.52
CA ALA A 89 13.82 -5.67 -16.66
C ALA A 89 13.14 -4.49 -15.94
N ASN A 90 11.84 -4.59 -15.63
CA ASN A 90 11.07 -3.54 -14.96
C ASN A 90 10.77 -3.82 -13.48
N LEU A 91 11.30 -4.89 -12.87
CA LEU A 91 11.11 -5.18 -11.45
C LEU A 91 11.68 -4.07 -10.54
N ARG A 92 12.74 -3.39 -10.97
CA ARG A 92 13.33 -2.25 -10.25
C ARG A 92 12.37 -1.08 -10.15
N LEU A 93 11.56 -0.82 -11.19
CA LEU A 93 10.51 0.19 -11.16
C LEU A 93 9.45 -0.12 -10.10
N VAL A 94 9.08 -1.40 -9.93
CA VAL A 94 8.14 -1.80 -8.88
C VAL A 94 8.68 -1.49 -7.50
N VAL A 95 9.97 -1.78 -7.25
CA VAL A 95 10.61 -1.51 -5.96
C VAL A 95 10.64 -0.02 -5.63
N SER A 96 10.95 0.85 -6.62
CA SER A 96 10.96 2.30 -6.43
C SER A 96 9.60 2.83 -6.00
N ILE A 97 8.54 2.31 -6.61
CA ILE A 97 7.17 2.70 -6.27
C ILE A 97 6.76 2.12 -4.91
N ALA A 98 7.04 0.84 -4.64
CA ALA A 98 6.69 0.17 -3.39
C ALA A 98 7.35 0.81 -2.16
N LYS A 99 8.59 1.33 -2.29
CA LYS A 99 9.32 2.05 -1.24
C LYS A 99 8.50 3.21 -0.64
N LYS A 100 7.69 3.91 -1.45
CA LYS A 100 6.84 5.03 -1.00
C LYS A 100 5.65 4.61 -0.14
N TYR A 101 5.36 3.30 -0.08
CA TYR A 101 4.23 2.74 0.65
C TYR A 101 4.64 1.96 1.91
N ILE A 102 5.92 1.96 2.27
CA ILE A 102 6.43 1.33 3.49
C ILE A 102 5.75 1.96 4.73
N GLY A 103 5.46 1.12 5.74
CA GLY A 103 4.84 1.56 7.00
C GLY A 103 3.31 1.71 6.96
N ARG A 104 2.66 1.28 5.87
CA ARG A 104 1.19 1.35 5.73
C ARG A 104 0.44 0.08 6.10
N GLY A 105 1.04 -0.79 6.95
CA GLY A 105 0.40 -2.00 7.47
C GLY A 105 0.66 -3.27 6.68
N MET A 106 1.54 -3.22 5.66
CA MET A 106 2.01 -4.39 4.90
C MET A 106 3.53 -4.47 4.93
N THR A 107 4.09 -5.67 4.82
CA THR A 107 5.53 -5.87 4.71
C THR A 107 6.04 -5.37 3.36
N PHE A 108 7.31 -4.95 3.29
CA PHE A 108 7.88 -4.42 2.06
C PHE A 108 7.87 -5.46 0.91
N LEU A 109 8.15 -6.73 1.23
CA LEU A 109 8.07 -7.80 0.23
C LEU A 109 6.65 -8.02 -0.31
N ASP A 110 5.64 -7.94 0.54
CA ASP A 110 4.26 -8.08 0.10
C ASP A 110 3.86 -6.92 -0.83
N LEU A 111 4.28 -5.68 -0.50
CA LEU A 111 4.07 -4.52 -1.37
C LEU A 111 4.72 -4.71 -2.74
N ILE A 112 5.95 -5.23 -2.78
CA ILE A 112 6.64 -5.55 -4.04
C ILE A 112 5.87 -6.60 -4.83
N GLN A 113 5.43 -7.69 -4.19
CA GLN A 113 4.73 -8.78 -4.89
C GLN A 113 3.37 -8.34 -5.43
N GLU A 114 2.63 -7.53 -4.69
CA GLU A 114 1.39 -6.94 -5.19
C GLU A 114 1.67 -5.94 -6.34
N GLY A 115 2.75 -5.17 -6.24
CA GLY A 115 3.22 -4.32 -7.34
C GLY A 115 3.61 -5.13 -8.58
N ASN A 116 4.28 -6.27 -8.42
CA ASN A 116 4.63 -7.18 -9.51
C ASN A 116 3.38 -7.72 -10.24
N LYS A 117 2.30 -8.03 -9.51
CA LYS A 117 1.00 -8.38 -10.14
C LYS A 117 0.45 -7.23 -11.00
N GLY A 118 0.64 -5.99 -10.54
CA GLY A 118 0.31 -4.79 -11.31
C GLY A 118 1.17 -4.67 -12.57
N LEU A 119 2.48 -4.89 -12.48
CA LEU A 119 3.41 -4.87 -13.60
C LEU A 119 3.06 -5.92 -14.66
N ILE A 120 2.73 -7.16 -14.26
CA ILE A 120 2.32 -8.23 -15.18
C ILE A 120 1.10 -7.79 -15.99
N ARG A 121 0.08 -7.20 -15.33
CA ARG A 121 -1.10 -6.66 -16.03
C ARG A 121 -0.77 -5.50 -16.96
N ALA A 122 0.20 -4.66 -16.57
CA ALA A 122 0.65 -3.57 -17.43
C ALA A 122 1.30 -4.11 -18.71
N VAL A 123 2.15 -5.13 -18.61
CA VAL A 123 2.78 -5.78 -19.78
C VAL A 123 1.74 -6.40 -20.72
N GLU A 124 0.71 -7.03 -20.19
CA GLU A 124 -0.37 -7.64 -21.01
C GLU A 124 -1.24 -6.62 -21.74
N LYS A 125 -1.32 -5.39 -21.23
CA LYS A 125 -2.21 -4.34 -21.77
C LYS A 125 -1.46 -3.19 -22.41
N PHE A 126 -0.15 -3.27 -22.51
CA PHE A 126 0.67 -2.20 -23.05
C PHE A 126 0.52 -2.10 -24.57
N ASP A 127 0.21 -0.90 -25.04
CA ASP A 127 0.09 -0.56 -26.44
C ASP A 127 1.27 0.34 -26.87
N TRP A 128 2.23 -0.26 -27.54
CA TRP A 128 3.43 0.40 -28.04
C TRP A 128 3.16 1.42 -29.15
N THR A 129 2.00 1.35 -29.83
CA THR A 129 1.66 2.25 -30.96
C THR A 129 1.39 3.68 -30.48
N LYS A 130 1.04 3.87 -29.21
CA LYS A 130 0.78 5.18 -28.60
C LYS A 130 2.01 6.03 -28.38
N GLY A 131 3.22 5.49 -28.56
CA GLY A 131 4.49 6.23 -28.50
C GLY A 131 4.96 6.66 -27.11
N PHE A 132 4.22 6.30 -26.03
CA PHE A 132 4.65 6.54 -24.65
C PHE A 132 5.64 5.49 -24.18
N LYS A 133 6.48 5.84 -23.19
CA LYS A 133 7.35 4.87 -22.53
C LYS A 133 6.55 3.88 -21.70
N PHE A 134 7.02 2.64 -21.64
CA PHE A 134 6.40 1.59 -20.84
C PHE A 134 6.30 1.98 -19.35
N SER A 135 7.35 2.61 -18.79
CA SER A 135 7.40 3.04 -17.38
C SER A 135 6.23 3.96 -17.00
N THR A 136 5.84 4.88 -17.87
CA THR A 136 4.71 5.80 -17.63
C THR A 136 3.39 5.06 -17.46
N TYR A 137 3.15 4.06 -18.32
CA TYR A 137 1.95 3.25 -18.26
C TYR A 137 1.96 2.25 -17.09
N ALA A 138 3.10 1.58 -16.89
CA ALA A 138 3.27 0.59 -15.83
C ALA A 138 3.13 1.20 -14.42
N THR A 139 3.64 2.41 -14.21
CA THR A 139 3.53 3.13 -12.92
C THR A 139 2.09 3.22 -12.43
N TRP A 140 1.13 3.47 -13.32
CA TRP A 140 -0.29 3.53 -12.95
C TRP A 140 -0.80 2.16 -12.46
N TRP A 141 -0.50 1.08 -13.18
CA TRP A 141 -0.95 -0.27 -12.81
C TRP A 141 -0.30 -0.77 -11.52
N ILE A 142 0.99 -0.50 -11.35
CA ILE A 142 1.75 -0.85 -10.13
C ILE A 142 1.15 -0.12 -8.94
N ARG A 143 0.96 1.20 -9.05
CA ARG A 143 0.37 2.02 -7.99
C ARG A 143 -1.03 1.56 -7.62
N GLN A 144 -1.87 1.30 -8.62
CA GLN A 144 -3.22 0.80 -8.43
C GLN A 144 -3.24 -0.55 -7.69
N ALA A 145 -2.36 -1.49 -8.08
CA ALA A 145 -2.27 -2.80 -7.45
C ALA A 145 -1.84 -2.68 -5.98
N ILE A 146 -0.79 -1.90 -5.69
CA ILE A 146 -0.29 -1.68 -4.32
C ILE A 146 -1.36 -1.01 -3.46
N THR A 147 -2.00 0.04 -3.95
CA THR A 147 -3.02 0.77 -3.19
C THR A 147 -4.21 -0.11 -2.86
N ARG A 148 -4.65 -0.89 -3.84
CA ARG A 148 -5.77 -1.81 -3.63
C ARG A 148 -5.43 -2.91 -2.64
N SER A 149 -4.22 -3.47 -2.70
CA SER A 149 -3.78 -4.50 -1.75
C SER A 149 -3.67 -3.95 -0.33
N ILE A 150 -3.18 -2.71 -0.15
CA ILE A 150 -3.16 -2.05 1.16
C ILE A 150 -4.59 -1.91 1.71
N ALA A 151 -5.54 -1.47 0.89
CA ALA A 151 -6.95 -1.35 1.32
C ALA A 151 -7.56 -2.69 1.73
N ASP A 152 -7.20 -3.78 1.02
CA ASP A 152 -7.75 -5.10 1.23
C ASP A 152 -7.09 -5.91 2.37
N GLN A 153 -5.80 -5.69 2.65
CA GLN A 153 -5.00 -6.59 3.49
C GLN A 153 -4.27 -5.92 4.67
N ALA A 154 -4.10 -4.59 4.67
CA ALA A 154 -3.28 -3.91 5.68
C ALA A 154 -3.90 -3.90 7.09
N ARG A 155 -5.21 -4.12 7.22
CA ARG A 155 -5.92 -4.07 8.50
C ARG A 155 -6.25 -5.47 9.02
N THR A 156 -6.09 -5.69 10.32
CA THR A 156 -6.52 -6.92 11.01
C THR A 156 -8.01 -7.18 10.81
N ILE A 157 -8.83 -6.13 10.93
CA ILE A 157 -10.27 -6.18 10.61
C ILE A 157 -10.43 -5.53 9.24
N ARG A 158 -10.74 -6.34 8.23
CA ARG A 158 -10.86 -5.90 6.85
C ARG A 158 -12.01 -4.90 6.67
N ILE A 159 -11.71 -3.81 5.98
CA ILE A 159 -12.68 -2.77 5.61
C ILE A 159 -12.83 -2.79 4.07
N PRO A 160 -14.05 -2.67 3.52
CA PRO A 160 -14.25 -2.57 2.07
C PRO A 160 -13.51 -1.37 1.45
N VAL A 161 -13.03 -1.52 0.21
CA VAL A 161 -12.21 -0.50 -0.48
C VAL A 161 -12.88 0.88 -0.52
N HIS A 162 -14.19 0.94 -0.85
CA HIS A 162 -14.92 2.21 -0.90
C HIS A 162 -14.97 2.93 0.46
N MET A 163 -14.98 2.17 1.56
CA MET A 163 -14.92 2.77 2.91
C MET A 163 -13.52 3.30 3.22
N VAL A 164 -12.46 2.61 2.77
CA VAL A 164 -11.07 3.11 2.91
C VAL A 164 -10.91 4.41 2.12
N GLU A 165 -11.48 4.51 0.93
CA GLU A 165 -11.49 5.74 0.11
C GLU A 165 -12.23 6.88 0.84
N THR A 166 -13.39 6.59 1.44
CA THR A 166 -14.16 7.57 2.23
C THR A 166 -13.37 8.03 3.45
N ILE A 167 -12.72 7.11 4.20
CA ILE A 167 -11.86 7.43 5.35
C ILE A 167 -10.70 8.33 4.90
N ASN A 168 -10.04 8.01 3.79
CA ASN A 168 -8.94 8.82 3.25
C ASN A 168 -9.40 10.22 2.83
N LYS A 169 -10.59 10.34 2.21
CA LYS A 169 -11.21 11.63 1.88
C LYS A 169 -11.49 12.43 3.14
N LEU A 170 -12.09 11.81 4.16
CA LEU A 170 -12.36 12.44 5.45
C LEU A 170 -11.07 12.96 6.11
N MET A 171 -10.02 12.14 6.15
CA MET A 171 -8.73 12.52 6.73
C MET A 171 -8.10 13.72 6.00
N ARG A 172 -8.18 13.77 4.66
CA ARG A 172 -7.68 14.90 3.87
C ARG A 172 -8.48 16.17 4.11
N THR A 173 -9.81 16.07 4.09
CA THR A 173 -10.69 17.20 4.37
C THR A 173 -10.45 17.75 5.77
N SER A 174 -10.36 16.87 6.77
CA SER A 174 -10.07 17.26 8.15
C SER A 174 -8.72 18.00 8.29
N ARG A 175 -7.65 17.51 7.63
CA ARG A 175 -6.34 18.17 7.63
C ARG A 175 -6.38 19.54 6.98
N ARG A 176 -7.06 19.68 5.84
CA ARG A 176 -7.24 20.96 5.15
C ARG A 176 -7.97 21.96 6.04
N MET A 177 -9.10 21.56 6.62
CA MET A 177 -9.88 22.41 7.52
C MET A 177 -9.09 22.78 8.78
N MET A 178 -8.29 21.87 9.32
CA MET A 178 -7.40 22.17 10.45
C MET A 178 -6.38 23.26 10.11
N GLN A 179 -5.83 23.26 8.88
CA GLN A 179 -4.94 24.34 8.43
C GLN A 179 -5.65 25.68 8.26
N GLU A 180 -6.91 25.67 7.78
CA GLU A 180 -7.70 26.87 7.59
C GLU A 180 -8.25 27.46 8.91
N LEU A 181 -8.72 26.59 9.82
CA LEU A 181 -9.35 26.98 11.08
C LEU A 181 -8.36 27.18 12.25
N GLY A 182 -7.15 26.61 12.15
CA GLY A 182 -6.16 26.58 13.24
C GLY A 182 -6.55 25.70 14.44
N ARG A 183 -7.62 24.89 14.33
CA ARG A 183 -8.10 23.93 15.32
C ARG A 183 -8.66 22.67 14.65
N GLU A 184 -8.87 21.63 15.42
CA GLU A 184 -9.57 20.44 14.91
C GLU A 184 -11.01 20.79 14.51
N PRO A 185 -11.45 20.39 13.29
CA PRO A 185 -12.81 20.61 12.82
C PRO A 185 -13.79 19.70 13.57
N THR A 186 -15.01 20.20 13.81
CA THR A 186 -16.08 19.38 14.39
C THR A 186 -16.67 18.42 13.34
N PRO A 187 -17.29 17.28 13.76
CA PRO A 187 -17.95 16.37 12.82
C PRO A 187 -19.04 17.06 11.97
N GLU A 188 -19.71 18.09 12.51
CA GLU A 188 -20.70 18.89 11.82
C GLU A 188 -20.09 19.72 10.70
N GLU A 189 -18.93 20.35 10.95
CA GLU A 189 -18.19 21.13 9.96
C GLU A 189 -17.67 20.23 8.83
N ILE A 190 -17.09 19.08 9.17
CA ILE A 190 -16.64 18.08 8.19
C ILE A 190 -17.84 17.57 7.36
N GLY A 191 -18.98 17.33 8.01
CA GLY A 191 -20.21 16.88 7.36
C GLY A 191 -20.69 17.84 6.27
N VAL A 192 -20.67 19.14 6.55
CA VAL A 192 -21.04 20.19 5.58
C VAL A 192 -20.10 20.16 4.37
N GLU A 193 -18.77 20.07 4.60
CA GLU A 193 -17.76 20.07 3.52
C GLU A 193 -17.78 18.79 2.67
N MET A 194 -18.13 17.67 3.28
CA MET A 194 -18.21 16.36 2.59
C MET A 194 -19.59 16.03 2.05
N GLU A 195 -20.59 16.92 2.25
CA GLU A 195 -22.00 16.70 1.90
C GLU A 195 -22.57 15.42 2.57
N MET A 196 -22.23 15.22 3.84
CA MET A 196 -22.62 14.06 4.63
C MET A 196 -23.25 14.48 5.95
N ASP A 197 -24.09 13.60 6.53
CA ASP A 197 -24.63 13.80 7.86
C ASP A 197 -23.54 13.66 8.95
N ALA A 198 -23.61 14.49 9.99
CA ALA A 198 -22.65 14.47 11.10
C ALA A 198 -22.59 13.11 11.82
N GLU A 199 -23.74 12.40 11.91
CA GLU A 199 -23.75 11.04 12.47
C GLU A 199 -22.92 10.08 11.62
N ARG A 200 -23.02 10.20 10.30
CA ARG A 200 -22.23 9.36 9.39
C ARG A 200 -20.75 9.66 9.49
N VAL A 201 -20.34 10.91 9.70
CA VAL A 201 -18.93 11.27 9.95
C VAL A 201 -18.43 10.61 11.22
N ARG A 202 -19.21 10.62 12.32
CA ARG A 202 -18.84 9.95 13.59
C ARG A 202 -18.71 8.44 13.43
N GLU A 203 -19.60 7.78 12.67
CA GLU A 203 -19.49 6.36 12.34
C GLU A 203 -18.20 6.04 11.59
N ILE A 204 -17.86 6.84 10.56
CA ILE A 204 -16.65 6.64 9.76
C ILE A 204 -15.41 6.84 10.64
N GLN A 205 -15.39 7.83 11.52
CA GLN A 205 -14.30 8.05 12.48
C GLN A 205 -14.13 6.85 13.41
N LYS A 206 -15.23 6.26 13.90
CA LYS A 206 -15.22 5.07 14.75
C LYS A 206 -14.66 3.84 14.01
N ILE A 207 -15.05 3.63 12.75
CA ILE A 207 -14.56 2.54 11.90
C ILE A 207 -13.07 2.76 11.55
N SER A 208 -12.62 4.01 11.46
CA SER A 208 -11.23 4.36 11.12
C SER A 208 -10.21 3.97 12.19
N GLN A 209 -10.64 3.71 13.42
CA GLN A 209 -9.73 3.37 14.53
C GLN A 209 -8.93 2.09 14.24
N ASN A 210 -7.67 2.10 14.69
CA ASN A 210 -6.80 0.93 14.61
C ASN A 210 -6.97 0.02 15.83
N THR A 211 -6.75 -1.27 15.65
CA THR A 211 -6.70 -2.23 16.75
C THR A 211 -5.42 -2.04 17.57
N THR A 212 -5.53 -2.23 18.90
CA THR A 212 -4.39 -2.21 19.82
C THR A 212 -4.01 -3.64 20.18
N SER A 213 -2.72 -3.95 20.34
CA SER A 213 -2.26 -5.26 20.76
C SER A 213 -2.61 -5.51 22.23
N LEU A 214 -3.05 -6.72 22.54
CA LEU A 214 -3.26 -7.16 23.93
C LEU A 214 -1.93 -7.32 24.70
N GLU A 215 -0.83 -7.52 23.99
CA GLU A 215 0.51 -7.60 24.56
C GLU A 215 1.17 -6.22 24.75
N ALA A 216 0.43 -5.13 24.48
CA ALA A 216 0.96 -3.79 24.71
C ALA A 216 1.21 -3.58 26.21
N PRO A 217 2.43 -3.14 26.62
CA PRO A 217 2.75 -2.89 28.01
C PRO A 217 1.90 -1.74 28.55
N VAL A 218 1.36 -1.89 29.76
CA VAL A 218 0.53 -0.90 30.45
C VAL A 218 1.26 -0.45 31.71
N GLY A 219 1.60 0.83 31.79
CA GLY A 219 2.29 1.43 32.94
C GLY A 219 3.66 2.03 32.58
N SER A 220 4.23 2.79 33.50
CA SER A 220 5.55 3.43 33.37
C SER A 220 6.49 2.94 34.48
N GLY A 221 6.71 1.64 34.57
CA GLY A 221 7.56 1.04 35.62
C GLY A 221 8.04 -0.35 35.24
N ASP A 222 8.80 -0.99 36.13
CA ASP A 222 9.28 -2.38 36.01
C ASP A 222 8.16 -3.46 36.06
N ASP A 223 6.89 -3.04 36.12
CA ASP A 223 5.75 -3.95 36.09
C ASP A 223 5.52 -4.45 34.65
N GLU A 224 5.71 -5.74 34.43
CA GLU A 224 5.51 -6.46 33.16
C GLU A 224 4.00 -6.66 32.81
N SER A 225 3.10 -5.81 33.32
CA SER A 225 1.66 -5.93 33.05
C SER A 225 1.34 -5.59 31.60
N VAL A 226 0.53 -6.42 30.96
CA VAL A 226 0.07 -6.19 29.57
C VAL A 226 -1.42 -5.83 29.55
N LEU A 227 -1.86 -5.16 28.49
CA LEU A 227 -3.27 -4.74 28.34
C LEU A 227 -4.25 -5.92 28.48
N GLY A 228 -3.84 -7.12 28.06
CA GLY A 228 -4.62 -8.34 28.15
C GLY A 228 -4.99 -8.73 29.58
N ASP A 229 -4.14 -8.43 30.57
CA ASP A 229 -4.36 -8.79 31.98
C ASP A 229 -5.51 -7.99 32.63
N PHE A 230 -5.87 -6.86 32.04
CA PHE A 230 -6.95 -5.98 32.53
C PHE A 230 -8.31 -6.28 31.90
N ILE A 231 -8.39 -7.23 30.96
CA ILE A 231 -9.65 -7.57 30.28
C ILE A 231 -10.30 -8.76 30.99
N SER A 232 -11.48 -8.53 31.61
CA SER A 232 -12.25 -9.58 32.27
C SER A 232 -12.96 -10.47 31.26
N ASP A 233 -13.10 -11.78 31.62
CA ASP A 233 -13.97 -12.71 30.88
C ASP A 233 -15.39 -12.71 31.50
N ASP A 234 -16.28 -11.92 30.92
CA ASP A 234 -17.66 -11.77 31.38
C ASP A 234 -18.54 -13.04 31.13
N LYS A 235 -18.01 -14.01 30.35
CA LYS A 235 -18.72 -15.28 30.08
C LYS A 235 -18.41 -16.39 31.08
N GLN A 236 -17.34 -16.23 31.83
CA GLN A 236 -16.96 -17.22 32.85
C GLN A 236 -17.87 -17.13 34.05
N LEU A 237 -18.49 -18.26 34.42
CA LEU A 237 -19.31 -18.33 35.61
C LEU A 237 -18.46 -18.05 36.87
N CYS A 238 -19.01 -17.26 37.80
CA CYS A 238 -18.35 -17.02 39.07
C CYS A 238 -18.11 -18.36 39.81
N ALA A 239 -16.96 -18.49 40.48
CA ALA A 239 -16.63 -19.71 41.24
C ALA A 239 -17.71 -20.12 42.24
N PHE A 240 -18.40 -19.13 42.80
CA PHE A 240 -19.54 -19.35 43.69
C PHE A 240 -20.73 -20.04 42.98
N ASP A 241 -21.06 -19.56 41.77
CA ASP A 241 -22.17 -20.12 40.98
C ASP A 241 -21.87 -21.55 40.54
N VAL A 242 -20.62 -21.81 40.10
CA VAL A 242 -20.17 -23.16 39.74
C VAL A 242 -20.26 -24.10 40.95
N THR A 243 -19.80 -23.66 42.12
CA THR A 243 -19.85 -24.47 43.34
C THR A 243 -21.29 -24.72 43.79
N SER A 244 -22.14 -23.70 43.71
CA SER A 244 -23.57 -23.83 44.04
C SER A 244 -24.28 -24.80 43.09
N GLN A 245 -23.96 -24.81 41.81
CA GLN A 245 -24.51 -25.77 40.86
C GLN A 245 -24.02 -27.21 41.09
N GLN A 246 -22.79 -27.37 41.61
CA GLN A 246 -22.27 -28.70 41.94
C GLN A 246 -22.81 -29.26 43.26
N MET A 247 -23.28 -28.39 44.17
CA MET A 247 -23.85 -28.80 45.46
C MET A 247 -25.38 -29.08 45.41
N LEU A 248 -26.05 -28.67 44.34
CA LEU A 248 -27.45 -28.96 44.04
C LEU A 248 -27.61 -30.29 43.29
#